data_94fb7fcfa1afa60267fbf7d1ebed5d0c
#
_entry.id   94fb7fcfa1afa60267fbf7d1ebed5d0c
#
_cell.length_a   1.000
_cell.length_b   1.000
_cell.length_c   1.000
_cell.angle_alpha   90.00
_cell.angle_beta   90.00
_cell.angle_gamma   90.00
#
_symmetry.space_group_name_H-M   'P 1'
#
loop_
_entity.id
_entity.type
_entity.pdbx_description
1 polymer ?
#
loop_
_entity_poly.entity_id
_entity_poly.type
_entity_poly.pdbx_seq_one_letter_code
_entity_poly.pdbx_strand_id
1 'polypeptide(L)' 'MTRRYEQLSAEERGVVMAMKLQGSSARAIARALLRAPSTVTRELRRN' A
#
# COMPACT_ATOMS: atom_id res chain seq x y z
N MET A 1 -9.45 5.63 20.10
CA MET A 1 -8.82 5.27 19.83
C MET A 1 -8.12 5.52 18.84
N THR A 2 -7.15 5.45 18.68
CA THR A 2 -6.46 5.83 17.69
C THR A 2 -5.57 4.90 17.24
N ARG A 3 -5.29 4.79 16.03
CA ARG A 3 -4.46 3.82 15.63
C ARG A 3 -3.27 4.44 15.22
N ARG A 4 -2.14 3.89 15.33
CA ARG A 4 -0.96 4.35 14.98
C ARG A 4 -0.78 4.29 13.57
N TYR A 5 -1.09 3.28 12.92
CA TYR A 5 -1.00 3.20 11.49
C TYR A 5 -2.02 2.20 11.05
N GLU A 6 -2.34 2.21 9.78
CA GLU A 6 -3.33 1.32 9.28
C GLU A 6 -2.72 0.24 8.47
N GLN A 7 -3.24 -0.95 8.61
CA GLN A 7 -2.78 -2.05 7.82
C GLN A 7 -3.68 -2.17 6.63
N LEU A 8 -3.14 -2.63 5.54
CA LEU A 8 -3.93 -2.79 4.34
C LEU A 8 -4.76 -4.06 4.46
N SER A 9 -5.95 -4.02 3.91
CA SER A 9 -6.81 -5.19 3.89
C SER A 9 -6.28 -6.17 2.85
N ALA A 10 -6.83 -7.36 2.84
CA ALA A 10 -6.41 -8.36 1.87
C ALA A 10 -6.64 -7.87 0.45
N GLU A 11 -7.76 -7.18 0.23
CA GLU A 11 -8.03 -6.65 -1.08
C GLU A 11 -7.02 -5.59 -1.47
N GLU A 12 -6.68 -4.74 -0.53
CA GLU A 12 -5.72 -3.68 -0.81
C GLU A 12 -4.35 -4.26 -1.10
N ARG A 13 -4.01 -5.31 -0.42
CA ARG A 13 -2.73 -5.95 -0.68
C ARG A 13 -2.69 -6.50 -2.08
N GLY A 14 -3.80 -7.05 -2.53
CA GLY A 14 -3.89 -7.55 -3.88
C GLY A 14 -3.65 -6.44 -4.89
N VAL A 15 -4.24 -5.27 -4.63
CA VAL A 15 -4.05 -4.14 -5.51
C VAL A 15 -2.59 -3.70 -5.51
N VAL A 16 -1.98 -3.68 -4.34
CA VAL A 16 -0.58 -3.29 -4.23
C VAL A 16 0.29 -4.22 -5.07
N MET A 17 0.04 -5.52 -4.96
CA MET A 17 0.84 -6.47 -5.71
C MET A 17 0.63 -6.30 -7.21
N ALA A 18 -0.61 -6.15 -7.62
CA ALA A 18 -0.90 -6.00 -9.03
C ALA A 18 -0.24 -4.75 -9.60
N MET A 19 -0.34 -3.66 -8.88
CA MET A 19 0.23 -2.42 -9.35
C MET A 19 1.75 -2.47 -9.34
N LYS A 20 2.31 -3.18 -8.38
CA LYS A 20 3.74 -3.31 -8.32
C LYS A 20 4.25 -4.09 -9.52
N LEU A 21 3.53 -5.11 -9.91
CA LEU A 21 3.90 -5.89 -11.07
C LEU A 21 3.85 -5.06 -12.33
N GLN A 22 3.01 -4.03 -12.33
CA GLN A 22 2.91 -3.15 -13.47
C GLN A 22 3.97 -2.07 -13.46
N GLY A 23 4.77 -2.05 -12.40
CA GLY A 23 5.81 -1.04 -12.34
C GLY A 23 5.40 0.25 -11.66
N SER A 24 4.28 0.25 -10.97
CA SER A 24 3.82 1.46 -10.29
C SER A 24 4.69 1.76 -9.08
N SER A 25 4.87 3.03 -8.79
CA SER A 25 5.64 3.41 -7.63
C SER A 25 4.77 3.31 -6.39
N ALA A 26 5.41 3.26 -5.22
CA ALA A 26 4.67 3.19 -3.97
C ALA A 26 3.75 4.40 -3.84
N ARG A 27 4.22 5.54 -4.30
CA ARG A 27 3.43 6.75 -4.23
C ARG A 27 2.18 6.63 -5.10
N ALA A 28 2.33 6.09 -6.29
CA ALA A 28 1.19 5.93 -7.18
C ALA A 28 0.19 4.94 -6.60
N ILE A 29 0.70 3.88 -5.99
CA ILE A 29 -0.17 2.88 -5.37
C ILE A 29 -0.92 3.51 -4.20
N ALA A 30 -0.21 4.27 -3.37
CA ALA A 30 -0.83 4.88 -2.22
C ALA A 30 -1.95 5.83 -2.65
N ARG A 31 -1.71 6.55 -3.73
CA ARG A 31 -2.70 7.48 -4.22
C ARG A 31 -3.93 6.73 -4.70
N ALA A 32 -3.74 5.61 -5.37
CA ALA A 32 -4.86 4.82 -5.86
C ALA A 32 -5.68 4.26 -4.70
N LEU A 33 -5.02 3.91 -3.61
CA LEU A 33 -5.69 3.34 -2.46
C LEU A 33 -6.13 4.38 -1.44
N LEU A 34 -5.77 5.63 -1.66
CA LEU A 34 -6.08 6.70 -0.71
C LEU A 34 -5.45 6.41 0.64
N ARG A 35 -4.22 5.92 0.59
CA ARG A 35 -3.48 5.63 1.80
C ARG A 35 -2.20 6.44 1.80
N ALA A 36 -1.58 6.54 2.97
CA ALA A 36 -0.32 7.27 3.06
C ALA A 36 0.75 6.48 2.32
N PRO A 37 1.67 7.17 1.64
CA PRO A 37 2.76 6.49 0.94
C PRO A 37 3.58 5.61 1.88
N SER A 38 3.74 6.03 3.12
CA SER A 38 4.53 5.24 4.06
C SER A 38 3.87 3.90 4.35
N THR A 39 2.54 3.85 4.32
CA THR A 39 1.83 2.61 4.55
C THR A 39 2.14 1.62 3.44
N VAL A 40 2.10 2.10 2.20
CA VAL A 40 2.38 1.24 1.06
C VAL A 40 3.83 0.81 1.06
N THR A 41 4.73 1.74 1.33
CA THR A 41 6.15 1.43 1.36
C THR A 41 6.43 0.35 2.38
N ARG A 42 5.80 0.47 3.54
CA ARG A 42 6.00 -0.51 4.58
C ARG A 42 5.54 -1.89 4.14
N GLU A 43 4.38 -1.95 3.47
CA GLU A 43 3.90 -3.24 2.98
C GLU A 43 4.84 -3.84 1.96
N LEU A 44 5.36 -3.01 1.08
CA LEU A 44 6.26 -3.50 0.06
C LEU A 44 7.55 -4.04 0.66
N ARG A 45 8.00 -3.42 1.75
CA ARG A 45 9.24 -3.86 2.36
C ARG A 45 9.08 -5.11 3.18
N ARG A 46 7.88 -5.38 3.62
CA ARG A 46 7.67 -6.58 4.40
C ARG A 46 7.93 -7.83 3.62
N ASN A 47 7.77 -7.77 2.37
CA ASN A 47 8.09 -8.92 1.58
C ASN A 47 9.55 -9.01 1.31
#